data_51b27db06c67225118cc9d7f3fa9df29
#
_entry.id   51b27db06c67225118cc9d7f3fa9df29
#
_cell.length_a   1.000
_cell.length_b   1.000
_cell.length_c   1.000
_cell.angle_alpha   90.00
_cell.angle_beta   90.00
_cell.angle_gamma   90.00
#
_symmetry.space_group_name_H-M   'P 1'
#
loop_
_entity.id
_entity.type
_entity.pdbx_description
1 polymer ?
#
loop_
_entity_poly.entity_id
_entity_poly.type
_entity_poly.pdbx_seq_one_letter_code
_entity_poly.pdbx_strand_id
1 'polypeptide(L)'
;MSDPTGPLALPGDYTARLAVERDGELTEVGPSRIFRVKPLNASSEISGDRRALQAFQLKVVDVQRVTQGSLRSLNEMKNRLAHLREAITRTPATSREDEDMLSTIQQRLADLSVDFNGDSTVSSRNEAAPLGIASRVSSIYWNSMYSQSDPGGNARKSYEIAKGELAEALSELRAVNDQLVALEASLERSGAPWTPGRIPKLPD
;
A
#
# COMPACT_ATOMS: atom_id res chain seq x y z
N MET A 1 12.19 2.21 -14.35
CA MET A 1 10.86 2.44 -13.73
C MET A 1 10.28 3.66 -14.40
N SER A 2 9.12 3.56 -15.08
CA SER A 2 8.41 4.75 -15.55
C SER A 2 7.86 5.47 -14.34
N ASP A 3 8.01 6.79 -14.31
CA ASP A 3 7.43 7.62 -13.26
C ASP A 3 5.91 7.37 -13.18
N PRO A 4 5.34 7.33 -11.95
CA PRO A 4 3.91 7.14 -11.80
C PRO A 4 3.18 8.33 -12.43
N THR A 5 2.58 8.10 -13.58
CA THR A 5 1.72 9.09 -14.24
C THR A 5 0.40 9.17 -13.49
N GLY A 6 0.07 10.37 -13.02
CA GLY A 6 -1.24 10.66 -12.43
C GLY A 6 -2.33 10.81 -13.51
N PRO A 7 -3.59 11.06 -13.09
CA PRO A 7 -4.68 11.39 -14.00
C PRO A 7 -4.34 12.59 -14.89
N LEU A 8 -4.84 12.57 -16.11
CA LEU A 8 -4.66 13.70 -17.03
C LEU A 8 -5.30 14.98 -16.47
N ALA A 9 -4.63 16.11 -16.69
CA ALA A 9 -5.17 17.41 -16.35
C ALA A 9 -6.49 17.67 -17.09
N LEU A 10 -7.49 18.19 -16.39
CA LEU A 10 -8.73 18.61 -17.01
C LEU A 10 -8.51 19.84 -17.92
N PRO A 11 -9.33 20.05 -18.97
CA PRO A 11 -9.33 21.29 -19.68
C PRO A 11 -9.61 22.48 -18.75
N GLY A 12 -8.79 23.53 -18.85
CA GLY A 12 -8.90 24.71 -17.96
C GLY A 12 -7.65 25.57 -17.99
N ASP A 13 -7.65 26.62 -17.19
CA ASP A 13 -6.52 27.50 -17.03
C ASP A 13 -5.65 27.04 -15.84
N TYR A 14 -4.34 26.97 -16.05
CA TYR A 14 -3.34 26.52 -15.10
C TYR A 14 -2.26 27.57 -14.96
N THR A 15 -1.65 27.61 -13.76
CA THR A 15 -0.52 28.48 -13.48
C THR A 15 0.75 27.67 -13.31
N ALA A 16 1.79 27.95 -14.10
CA ALA A 16 3.13 27.40 -13.91
C ALA A 16 3.99 28.34 -13.10
N ARG A 17 4.72 27.81 -12.12
CA ARG A 17 5.74 28.53 -11.33
C ARG A 17 7.04 27.76 -11.43
N LEU A 18 8.14 28.47 -11.55
CA LEU A 18 9.48 27.92 -11.47
C LEU A 18 10.06 28.19 -10.07
N ALA A 19 10.62 27.18 -9.46
CA ALA A 19 11.33 27.32 -8.18
C ALA A 19 12.67 26.57 -8.25
N VAL A 20 13.66 27.07 -7.53
CA VAL A 20 14.95 26.41 -7.32
C VAL A 20 15.01 25.95 -5.86
N GLU A 21 15.36 24.70 -5.67
CA GLU A 21 15.62 24.13 -4.35
C GLU A 21 17.12 24.15 -4.07
N ARG A 22 17.50 24.78 -2.95
CA ARG A 22 18.86 24.74 -2.42
C ARG A 22 18.79 24.47 -0.92
N ASP A 23 19.51 23.47 -0.47
CA ASP A 23 19.58 23.11 0.96
C ASP A 23 18.21 22.86 1.63
N GLY A 24 17.23 22.37 0.85
CA GLY A 24 15.86 22.12 1.30
C GLY A 24 14.95 23.37 1.29
N GLU A 25 15.44 24.54 0.87
CA GLU A 25 14.66 25.76 0.72
C GLU A 25 14.26 25.99 -0.73
N LEU A 26 12.93 26.19 -0.96
CA LEU A 26 12.34 26.46 -2.27
C LEU A 26 12.23 27.97 -2.49
N THR A 27 12.96 28.50 -3.47
CA THR A 27 12.88 29.91 -3.87
C THR A 27 12.22 30.04 -5.24
N GLU A 28 11.10 30.78 -5.34
CA GLU A 28 10.45 31.04 -6.63
C GLU A 28 11.35 31.93 -7.52
N VAL A 29 11.47 31.54 -8.79
CA VAL A 29 12.30 32.24 -9.79
C VAL A 29 11.44 32.78 -10.91
N GLY A 30 11.34 34.08 -11.01
CA GLY A 30 10.59 34.78 -12.05
C GLY A 30 9.07 34.80 -11.82
N PRO A 31 8.32 35.42 -12.74
CA PRO A 31 6.85 35.52 -12.61
C PRO A 31 6.16 34.21 -12.99
N SER A 32 5.05 33.91 -12.32
CA SER A 32 4.15 32.83 -12.71
C SER A 32 3.57 33.10 -14.11
N ARG A 33 3.27 32.01 -14.84
CA ARG A 33 2.69 32.08 -16.20
C ARG A 33 1.40 31.27 -16.24
N ILE A 34 0.36 31.87 -16.79
CA ILE A 34 -0.94 31.21 -17.01
C ILE A 34 -0.90 30.56 -18.40
N PHE A 35 -1.34 29.30 -18.49
CA PHE A 35 -1.53 28.59 -19.75
C PHE A 35 -2.85 27.83 -19.72
N ARG A 36 -3.40 27.57 -20.90
CA ARG A 36 -4.68 26.89 -21.06
C ARG A 36 -4.48 25.46 -21.58
N VAL A 37 -4.99 24.48 -20.87
CA VAL A 37 -5.12 23.09 -21.33
C VAL A 37 -6.42 22.96 -22.14
N LYS A 38 -6.32 22.46 -23.36
CA LYS A 38 -7.46 22.20 -24.24
C LYS A 38 -7.49 20.73 -24.62
N PRO A 39 -8.68 20.12 -24.85
CA PRO A 39 -8.75 18.78 -25.39
C PRO A 39 -8.18 18.76 -26.82
N LEU A 40 -7.40 17.71 -27.13
CA LEU A 40 -6.70 17.59 -28.40
C LEU A 40 -7.68 17.37 -29.58
N ASN A 41 -8.77 16.64 -29.34
CA ASN A 41 -9.84 16.41 -30.32
C ASN A 41 -11.21 16.45 -29.63
N ALA A 42 -12.15 17.18 -30.25
CA ALA A 42 -13.54 17.17 -29.86
C ALA A 42 -14.32 16.10 -30.66
N SER A 43 -13.77 14.86 -30.78
CA SER A 43 -14.54 13.78 -31.37
C SER A 43 -15.70 13.42 -30.46
N SER A 44 -16.89 13.29 -31.05
CA SER A 44 -18.15 12.99 -30.37
C SER A 44 -18.15 11.66 -29.56
N GLU A 45 -17.14 10.85 -29.73
CA GLU A 45 -16.96 9.57 -29.01
C GLU A 45 -16.40 9.74 -27.61
N ILE A 46 -15.85 10.91 -27.22
CA ILE A 46 -15.38 11.22 -25.87
C ILE A 46 -16.49 12.01 -25.13
N SER A 47 -17.68 11.48 -25.10
CA SER A 47 -18.85 12.14 -24.49
C SER A 47 -19.02 11.85 -23.00
N GLY A 48 -18.01 11.30 -22.33
CA GLY A 48 -18.05 11.05 -20.88
C GLY A 48 -17.79 12.31 -20.05
N ASP A 49 -18.33 12.35 -18.83
CA ASP A 49 -18.00 13.38 -17.85
C ASP A 49 -16.54 13.23 -17.39
N ARG A 50 -15.65 14.04 -17.96
CA ARG A 50 -14.22 14.06 -17.65
C ARG A 50 -13.94 14.33 -16.17
N ARG A 51 -14.81 15.06 -15.48
CA ARG A 51 -14.67 15.32 -14.05
C ARG A 51 -15.00 14.06 -13.26
N ALA A 52 -16.06 13.33 -13.63
CA ALA A 52 -16.40 12.05 -13.01
C ALA A 52 -15.30 11.00 -13.23
N LEU A 53 -14.72 10.94 -14.44
CA LEU A 53 -13.58 10.07 -14.73
C LEU A 53 -12.38 10.42 -13.85
N GLN A 54 -11.96 11.69 -13.82
CA GLN A 54 -10.83 12.13 -13.00
C GLN A 54 -11.08 11.86 -11.51
N ALA A 55 -12.29 12.13 -11.00
CA ALA A 55 -12.65 11.83 -9.62
C ALA A 55 -12.54 10.33 -9.30
N PHE A 56 -12.91 9.46 -10.22
CA PHE A 56 -12.71 8.02 -10.09
C PHE A 56 -11.23 7.63 -10.13
N GLN A 57 -10.46 8.19 -11.08
CA GLN A 57 -9.02 7.94 -11.18
C GLN A 57 -8.28 8.35 -9.90
N LEU A 58 -8.61 9.48 -9.30
CA LEU A 58 -8.04 9.92 -8.02
C LEU A 58 -8.32 8.93 -6.88
N LYS A 59 -9.56 8.42 -6.78
CA LYS A 59 -9.90 7.37 -5.81
C LYS A 59 -9.08 6.11 -6.01
N VAL A 60 -8.86 5.71 -7.27
CA VAL A 60 -8.04 4.54 -7.61
C VAL A 60 -6.57 4.77 -7.24
N VAL A 61 -6.03 5.97 -7.49
CA VAL A 61 -4.67 6.36 -7.06
C VAL A 61 -4.51 6.24 -5.54
N ASP A 62 -5.50 6.71 -4.77
CA ASP A 62 -5.45 6.62 -3.31
C ASP A 62 -5.46 5.18 -2.82
N VAL A 63 -6.33 4.32 -3.37
CA VAL A 63 -6.35 2.89 -3.04
C VAL A 63 -5.04 2.21 -3.44
N GLN A 64 -4.47 2.53 -4.60
CA GLN A 64 -3.17 2.01 -5.03
C GLN A 64 -2.05 2.42 -4.05
N ARG A 65 -2.02 3.69 -3.63
CA ARG A 65 -1.05 4.20 -2.65
C ARG A 65 -1.15 3.48 -1.31
N VAL A 66 -2.38 3.28 -0.81
CA VAL A 66 -2.62 2.54 0.45
C VAL A 66 -2.20 1.09 0.31
N THR A 67 -2.55 0.41 -0.80
CA THR A 67 -2.16 -0.98 -1.06
C THR A 67 -0.65 -1.15 -1.06
N GLN A 68 0.09 -0.25 -1.73
CA GLN A 68 1.56 -0.30 -1.75
C GLN A 68 2.17 -0.04 -0.37
N GLY A 69 1.58 0.87 0.41
CA GLY A 69 1.96 1.09 1.80
C GLY A 69 1.76 -0.15 2.67
N SER A 70 0.61 -0.81 2.52
CA SER A 70 0.26 -2.03 3.25
C SER A 70 1.20 -3.20 2.94
N LEU A 71 1.58 -3.39 1.67
CA LEU A 71 2.56 -4.40 1.26
C LEU A 71 3.94 -4.15 1.89
N ARG A 72 4.38 -2.89 1.97
CA ARG A 72 5.63 -2.56 2.67
C ARG A 72 5.54 -2.87 4.16
N SER A 73 4.44 -2.51 4.81
CA SER A 73 4.20 -2.81 6.22
C SER A 73 4.16 -4.31 6.49
N LEU A 74 3.50 -5.10 5.63
CA LEU A 74 3.47 -6.56 5.72
C LEU A 74 4.88 -7.17 5.65
N ASN A 75 5.71 -6.70 4.71
CA ASN A 75 7.10 -7.16 4.58
C ASN A 75 7.95 -6.77 5.80
N GLU A 76 7.77 -5.58 6.32
CA GLU A 76 8.44 -5.12 7.55
C GLU A 76 8.07 -5.99 8.76
N MET A 77 6.78 -6.31 8.93
CA MET A 77 6.32 -7.20 10.00
C MET A 77 6.91 -8.61 9.88
N LYS A 78 7.04 -9.15 8.65
CA LYS A 78 7.71 -10.42 8.41
C LYS A 78 9.17 -10.39 8.81
N ASN A 79 9.87 -9.32 8.49
CA ASN A 79 11.28 -9.14 8.86
C ASN A 79 11.41 -9.04 10.41
N ARG A 80 10.56 -8.25 11.06
CA ARG A 80 10.52 -8.16 12.53
C ARG A 80 10.29 -9.53 13.16
N LEU A 81 9.32 -10.30 12.67
CA LEU A 81 9.02 -11.64 13.15
C LEU A 81 10.22 -12.59 13.03
N ALA A 82 10.98 -12.52 11.93
CA ALA A 82 12.18 -13.33 11.76
C ALA A 82 13.24 -13.03 12.84
N HIS A 83 13.45 -11.76 13.18
CA HIS A 83 14.36 -11.36 14.25
C HIS A 83 13.84 -11.78 15.63
N LEU A 84 12.54 -11.70 15.89
CA LEU A 84 11.94 -12.15 17.14
C LEU A 84 12.08 -13.66 17.34
N ARG A 85 11.93 -14.44 16.26
CA ARG A 85 12.18 -15.90 16.31
C ARG A 85 13.61 -16.20 16.71
N GLU A 86 14.59 -15.49 16.15
CA GLU A 86 15.99 -15.67 16.53
C GLU A 86 16.25 -15.26 17.98
N ALA A 87 15.63 -14.17 18.46
CA ALA A 87 15.72 -13.73 19.84
C ALA A 87 15.14 -14.77 20.82
N ILE A 88 13.98 -15.34 20.52
CA ILE A 88 13.37 -16.44 21.30
C ILE A 88 14.32 -17.63 21.40
N THR A 89 14.88 -18.09 20.28
CA THR A 89 15.80 -19.24 20.26
C THR A 89 17.04 -19.03 21.13
N ARG A 90 17.47 -17.78 21.31
CA ARG A 90 18.66 -17.41 22.11
C ARG A 90 18.34 -17.08 23.58
N THR A 91 17.07 -17.14 23.99
CA THR A 91 16.63 -16.70 25.32
C THR A 91 15.99 -17.86 26.09
N PRO A 92 16.73 -18.55 26.98
CA PRO A 92 16.19 -19.67 27.74
C PRO A 92 15.01 -19.34 28.68
N ALA A 93 14.82 -18.03 28.99
CA ALA A 93 13.75 -17.55 29.85
C ALA A 93 12.46 -17.24 29.09
N THR A 94 12.42 -17.50 27.77
CA THR A 94 11.23 -17.30 26.95
C THR A 94 10.11 -18.25 27.40
N SER A 95 8.90 -17.73 27.49
CA SER A 95 7.73 -18.52 27.86
C SER A 95 7.15 -19.29 26.67
N ARG A 96 6.40 -20.36 26.96
CA ARG A 96 5.65 -21.07 25.93
C ARG A 96 4.59 -20.18 25.28
N GLU A 97 4.03 -19.24 26.03
CA GLU A 97 3.07 -18.26 25.50
C GLU A 97 3.69 -17.36 24.43
N ASP A 98 4.98 -16.99 24.57
CA ASP A 98 5.70 -16.21 23.56
C ASP A 98 5.92 -17.02 22.27
N GLU A 99 6.21 -18.32 22.39
CA GLU A 99 6.36 -19.24 21.24
C GLU A 99 5.01 -19.44 20.51
N ASP A 100 3.93 -19.63 21.26
CA ASP A 100 2.58 -19.77 20.71
C ASP A 100 2.13 -18.47 20.02
N MET A 101 2.43 -17.32 20.61
CA MET A 101 2.16 -15.99 20.01
C MET A 101 2.96 -15.79 18.72
N LEU A 102 4.25 -16.15 18.70
CA LEU A 102 5.08 -16.11 17.50
C LEU A 102 4.47 -16.94 16.36
N SER A 103 4.05 -18.18 16.67
CA SER A 103 3.41 -19.07 15.70
C SER A 103 2.10 -18.50 15.16
N THR A 104 1.28 -17.93 16.03
CA THR A 104 0.02 -17.27 15.66
C THR A 104 0.25 -16.09 14.73
N ILE A 105 1.20 -15.20 15.06
CA ILE A 105 1.57 -14.06 14.22
C ILE A 105 2.09 -14.53 12.86
N GLN A 106 2.92 -15.59 12.85
CA GLN A 106 3.45 -16.15 11.61
C GLN A 106 2.32 -16.62 10.67
N GLN A 107 1.33 -17.33 11.20
CA GLN A 107 0.20 -17.79 10.40
C GLN A 107 -0.60 -16.62 9.85
N ARG A 108 -0.94 -15.65 10.68
CA ARG A 108 -1.69 -14.45 10.27
C ARG A 108 -0.96 -13.64 9.17
N LEU A 109 0.37 -13.50 9.27
CA LEU A 109 1.17 -12.84 8.22
C LEU A 109 1.23 -13.67 6.93
N ALA A 110 1.17 -14.99 7.01
CA ALA A 110 1.07 -15.86 5.83
C ALA A 110 -0.29 -15.69 5.15
N ASP A 111 -1.38 -15.69 5.91
CA ASP A 111 -2.73 -15.48 5.41
C ASP A 111 -2.87 -14.11 4.74
N LEU A 112 -2.43 -13.04 5.40
CA LEU A 112 -2.36 -11.69 4.82
C LEU A 112 -1.54 -11.64 3.53
N SER A 113 -0.47 -12.44 3.43
CA SER A 113 0.30 -12.53 2.18
C SER A 113 -0.51 -13.13 1.04
N VAL A 114 -1.36 -14.11 1.32
CA VAL A 114 -2.26 -14.69 0.34
C VAL A 114 -3.33 -13.67 -0.06
N ASP A 115 -3.91 -12.95 0.89
CA ASP A 115 -4.89 -11.91 0.62
C ASP A 115 -4.34 -10.81 -0.29
N PHE A 116 -3.13 -10.33 -0.02
CA PHE A 116 -2.52 -9.28 -0.83
C PHE A 116 -2.01 -9.75 -2.18
N ASN A 117 -1.33 -10.89 -2.24
CA ASN A 117 -0.59 -11.32 -3.44
C ASN A 117 -1.32 -12.43 -4.23
N GLY A 118 -2.36 -13.05 -3.66
CA GLY A 118 -2.97 -14.26 -4.17
C GLY A 118 -2.20 -15.53 -3.76
N ASP A 119 -2.82 -16.68 -3.93
CA ASP A 119 -2.18 -17.97 -3.62
C ASP A 119 -1.29 -18.42 -4.79
N SER A 120 0.02 -18.30 -4.59
CA SER A 120 1.02 -18.71 -5.57
C SER A 120 1.06 -20.24 -5.78
N THR A 121 0.61 -21.03 -4.80
CA THR A 121 0.61 -22.49 -4.90
C THR A 121 -0.50 -22.97 -5.83
N VAL A 122 -1.65 -22.31 -5.81
CA VAL A 122 -2.78 -22.57 -6.70
C VAL A 122 -2.46 -22.07 -8.11
N SER A 123 -1.95 -20.83 -8.23
CA SER A 123 -1.62 -20.25 -9.53
C SER A 123 -0.50 -20.99 -10.27
N SER A 124 0.48 -21.56 -9.54
CA SER A 124 1.55 -22.37 -10.16
C SER A 124 1.06 -23.67 -10.81
N ARG A 125 -0.14 -24.16 -10.43
CA ARG A 125 -0.78 -25.33 -11.02
C ARG A 125 -1.73 -25.01 -12.17
N ASN A 126 -1.78 -23.74 -12.61
CA ASN A 126 -2.78 -23.23 -13.57
C ASN A 126 -4.25 -23.42 -13.11
N GLU A 127 -4.49 -23.49 -11.82
CA GLU A 127 -5.82 -23.54 -11.26
C GLU A 127 -6.36 -22.11 -11.06
N ALA A 128 -7.68 -21.95 -11.23
CA ALA A 128 -8.32 -20.66 -11.01
C ALA A 128 -8.27 -20.29 -9.52
N ALA A 129 -7.59 -19.20 -9.21
CA ALA A 129 -7.51 -18.62 -7.86
C ALA A 129 -8.12 -17.22 -7.85
N PRO A 130 -8.71 -16.78 -6.74
CA PRO A 130 -9.08 -15.38 -6.56
C PRO A 130 -7.87 -14.47 -6.75
N LEU A 131 -8.09 -13.31 -7.39
CA LEU A 131 -7.07 -12.31 -7.53
C LEU A 131 -6.76 -11.71 -6.15
N GLY A 132 -5.49 -11.64 -5.78
CA GLY A 132 -5.08 -10.88 -4.61
C GLY A 132 -5.36 -9.39 -4.75
N ILE A 133 -5.51 -8.71 -3.61
CA ILE A 133 -5.84 -7.27 -3.52
C ILE A 133 -4.90 -6.44 -4.39
N ALA A 134 -3.60 -6.68 -4.33
CA ALA A 134 -2.60 -5.94 -5.09
C ALA A 134 -2.79 -6.06 -6.60
N SER A 135 -3.06 -7.26 -7.10
CA SER A 135 -3.31 -7.52 -8.51
C SER A 135 -4.61 -6.87 -8.99
N ARG A 136 -5.67 -6.97 -8.20
CA ARG A 136 -6.96 -6.33 -8.48
C ARG A 136 -6.83 -4.81 -8.55
N VAL A 137 -6.21 -4.20 -7.56
CA VAL A 137 -6.00 -2.75 -7.49
C VAL A 137 -5.10 -2.27 -8.63
N SER A 138 -4.01 -2.99 -8.92
CA SER A 138 -3.12 -2.68 -10.03
C SER A 138 -3.84 -2.75 -11.38
N SER A 139 -4.68 -3.75 -11.60
CA SER A 139 -5.49 -3.87 -12.83
C SER A 139 -6.45 -2.69 -12.99
N ILE A 140 -7.16 -2.29 -11.93
CA ILE A 140 -8.06 -1.12 -11.96
C ILE A 140 -7.26 0.15 -12.24
N TYR A 141 -6.11 0.31 -11.59
CA TYR A 141 -5.22 1.47 -11.77
C TYR A 141 -4.80 1.62 -13.23
N TRP A 142 -4.16 0.61 -13.81
CA TRP A 142 -3.68 0.69 -15.18
C TRP A 142 -4.82 0.88 -16.19
N ASN A 143 -5.91 0.14 -16.06
CA ASN A 143 -7.05 0.29 -16.96
C ASN A 143 -7.70 1.66 -16.85
N SER A 144 -7.79 2.26 -15.67
CA SER A 144 -8.40 3.58 -15.49
C SER A 144 -7.48 4.72 -15.96
N MET A 145 -6.16 4.63 -15.72
CA MET A 145 -5.22 5.69 -16.10
C MET A 145 -5.09 5.86 -17.63
N TYR A 146 -5.21 4.78 -18.37
CA TYR A 146 -5.16 4.83 -19.85
C TYR A 146 -6.53 5.02 -20.51
N SER A 147 -7.62 4.96 -19.75
CA SER A 147 -8.97 5.20 -20.28
C SER A 147 -9.29 6.69 -20.33
N GLN A 148 -9.92 7.11 -21.42
CA GLN A 148 -10.55 8.43 -21.54
C GLN A 148 -12.09 8.35 -21.52
N SER A 149 -12.62 7.15 -21.35
CA SER A 149 -14.05 6.88 -21.26
C SER A 149 -14.52 6.87 -19.82
N ASP A 150 -15.81 7.11 -19.62
CA ASP A 150 -16.43 6.99 -18.29
C ASP A 150 -16.17 5.56 -17.74
N PRO A 151 -15.79 5.43 -16.45
CA PRO A 151 -15.53 4.12 -15.87
C PRO A 151 -16.79 3.27 -15.88
N GLY A 152 -16.75 2.16 -16.62
CA GLY A 152 -17.88 1.22 -16.74
C GLY A 152 -18.26 0.58 -15.41
N GLY A 153 -19.45 -0.02 -15.35
CA GLY A 153 -19.97 -0.67 -14.16
C GLY A 153 -19.02 -1.72 -13.55
N ASN A 154 -18.30 -2.46 -14.40
CA ASN A 154 -17.31 -3.45 -13.94
C ASN A 154 -16.10 -2.81 -13.23
N ALA A 155 -15.61 -1.67 -13.73
CA ALA A 155 -14.50 -0.96 -13.08
C ALA A 155 -14.91 -0.43 -11.69
N ARG A 156 -16.10 0.15 -11.60
CA ARG A 156 -16.66 0.63 -10.33
C ARG A 156 -16.88 -0.52 -9.35
N LYS A 157 -17.46 -1.64 -9.80
CA LYS A 157 -17.67 -2.83 -8.97
C LYS A 157 -16.36 -3.43 -8.47
N SER A 158 -15.36 -3.56 -9.35
CA SER A 158 -14.04 -4.04 -8.97
C SER A 158 -13.35 -3.13 -7.96
N TYR A 159 -13.53 -1.82 -8.08
CA TYR A 159 -13.04 -0.84 -7.12
C TYR A 159 -13.68 -1.03 -5.73
N GLU A 160 -15.00 -1.19 -5.65
CA GLU A 160 -15.69 -1.40 -4.37
C GLU A 160 -15.27 -2.71 -3.70
N ILE A 161 -15.10 -3.78 -4.48
CA ILE A 161 -14.59 -5.07 -3.98
C ILE A 161 -13.16 -4.87 -3.42
N ALA A 162 -12.25 -4.30 -4.20
CA ALA A 162 -10.87 -4.07 -3.78
C ALA A 162 -10.77 -3.21 -2.52
N LYS A 163 -11.61 -2.17 -2.42
CA LYS A 163 -11.69 -1.29 -1.26
C LYS A 163 -12.16 -2.03 -0.01
N GLY A 164 -13.17 -2.91 -0.13
CA GLY A 164 -13.67 -3.74 0.97
C GLY A 164 -12.60 -4.71 1.46
N GLU A 165 -12.02 -5.50 0.56
CA GLU A 165 -10.94 -6.45 0.85
C GLU A 165 -9.73 -5.74 1.51
N LEU A 166 -9.34 -4.57 1.00
CA LEU A 166 -8.25 -3.77 1.57
C LEU A 166 -8.57 -3.26 2.98
N ALA A 167 -9.81 -2.87 3.25
CA ALA A 167 -10.22 -2.40 4.57
C ALA A 167 -10.12 -3.51 5.63
N GLU A 168 -10.52 -4.73 5.29
CA GLU A 168 -10.40 -5.93 6.14
C GLU A 168 -8.92 -6.27 6.38
N ALA A 169 -8.12 -6.32 5.32
CA ALA A 169 -6.68 -6.58 5.42
C ALA A 169 -5.93 -5.52 6.25
N LEU A 170 -6.33 -4.24 6.15
CA LEU A 170 -5.77 -3.16 6.99
C LEU A 170 -6.11 -3.32 8.46
N SER A 171 -7.32 -3.77 8.78
CA SER A 171 -7.73 -4.07 10.16
C SER A 171 -6.88 -5.20 10.74
N GLU A 172 -6.68 -6.24 9.96
CA GLU A 172 -5.88 -7.40 10.33
C GLU A 172 -4.39 -7.03 10.48
N LEU A 173 -3.82 -6.22 9.57
CA LEU A 173 -2.45 -5.70 9.69
C LEU A 173 -2.23 -4.93 11.00
N ARG A 174 -3.20 -4.11 11.42
CA ARG A 174 -3.11 -3.38 12.70
C ARG A 174 -3.11 -4.35 13.87
N ALA A 175 -4.02 -5.32 13.89
CA ALA A 175 -4.12 -6.31 14.95
C ALA A 175 -2.83 -7.16 15.06
N VAL A 176 -2.23 -7.55 13.95
CA VAL A 176 -0.94 -8.26 13.91
C VAL A 176 0.20 -7.37 14.40
N ASN A 177 0.22 -6.09 14.02
CA ASN A 177 1.23 -5.16 14.55
C ASN A 177 1.15 -5.02 16.08
N ASP A 178 -0.06 -4.93 16.63
CA ASP A 178 -0.25 -4.82 18.07
C ASP A 178 0.24 -6.08 18.79
N GLN A 179 0.03 -7.27 18.20
CA GLN A 179 0.58 -8.53 18.73
C GLN A 179 2.11 -8.58 18.64
N LEU A 180 2.71 -8.08 17.54
CA LEU A 180 4.17 -7.98 17.42
C LEU A 180 4.75 -7.09 18.52
N VAL A 181 4.14 -5.94 18.77
CA VAL A 181 4.57 -5.02 19.85
C VAL A 181 4.43 -5.67 21.21
N ALA A 182 3.36 -6.43 21.46
CA ALA A 182 3.17 -7.16 22.72
C ALA A 182 4.23 -8.25 22.91
N LEU A 183 4.55 -9.02 21.87
CA LEU A 183 5.60 -10.04 21.89
C LEU A 183 6.98 -9.42 22.15
N GLU A 184 7.30 -8.32 21.47
CA GLU A 184 8.55 -7.57 21.69
C GLU A 184 8.70 -7.12 23.13
N ALA A 185 7.62 -6.61 23.74
CA ALA A 185 7.63 -6.19 25.13
C ALA A 185 7.76 -7.38 26.11
N SER A 186 7.20 -8.54 25.77
CA SER A 186 7.37 -9.77 26.58
C SER A 186 8.81 -10.27 26.53
N LEU A 187 9.40 -10.33 25.36
CA LEU A 187 10.79 -10.76 25.17
C LEU A 187 11.79 -9.80 25.84
N GLU A 188 11.51 -8.51 25.86
CA GLU A 188 12.31 -7.53 26.58
C GLU A 188 12.33 -7.84 28.10
N ARG A 189 11.18 -8.15 28.70
CA ARG A 189 11.10 -8.56 30.12
C ARG A 189 11.84 -9.86 30.41
N SER A 190 11.91 -10.75 29.43
CA SER A 190 12.64 -12.03 29.54
C SER A 190 14.15 -11.88 29.28
N GLY A 191 14.65 -10.66 29.07
CA GLY A 191 16.07 -10.39 28.81
C GLY A 191 16.55 -10.80 27.41
N ALA A 192 15.66 -10.93 26.45
CA ALA A 192 16.00 -11.27 25.08
C ALA A 192 16.84 -10.17 24.41
N PRO A 193 17.71 -10.52 23.43
CA PRO A 193 18.47 -9.54 22.67
C PRO A 193 17.54 -8.52 21.97
N TRP A 194 17.96 -7.28 21.92
CA TRP A 194 17.27 -6.22 21.18
C TRP A 194 17.22 -6.54 19.68
N THR A 195 16.03 -6.44 19.12
CA THR A 195 15.83 -6.66 17.70
C THR A 195 15.95 -5.33 16.89
N PRO A 196 16.30 -5.38 15.60
CA PRO A 196 16.40 -4.18 14.77
C PRO A 196 15.13 -3.32 14.81
N GLY A 197 15.31 -1.99 14.79
CA GLY A 197 14.21 -1.01 14.85
C GLY A 197 13.78 -0.63 16.26
N ARG A 198 14.30 -1.28 17.31
CA ARG A 198 14.04 -0.95 18.72
C ARG A 198 15.24 -0.25 19.34
N ILE A 199 14.96 0.76 20.14
CA ILE A 199 16.01 1.49 20.89
C ILE A 199 16.11 0.90 22.29
N PRO A 200 17.29 0.37 22.69
CA PRO A 200 17.51 -0.14 24.05
C PRO A 200 17.24 0.91 25.12
N LYS A 201 16.75 0.44 26.28
CA LYS A 201 16.62 1.27 27.48
C LYS A 201 17.63 0.82 28.52
N LEU A 202 18.19 1.77 29.27
CA LEU A 202 18.99 1.43 30.44
C LEU A 202 18.06 0.91 31.54
N PRO A 203 18.45 -0.18 32.26
CA PRO A 203 17.72 -0.60 33.44
C PRO A 203 17.83 0.50 34.52
N ASP A 204 16.78 0.65 35.32
CA ASP A 204 16.73 1.56 36.47
C ASP A 204 17.72 1.15 37.57
#